data_42814f791094a6b6dd60d62f2f0ee220
#
_entry.id   42814f791094a6b6dd60d62f2f0ee220
#
_cell.length_a   1.000
_cell.length_b   1.000
_cell.length_c   1.000
_cell.angle_alpha   90.00
_cell.angle_beta   90.00
_cell.angle_gamma   90.00
#
_symmetry.space_group_name_H-M   'P 1'
#
loop_
_entity.id
_entity.type
_entity.pdbx_description
1 polymer ?
#
loop_
_entity_poly.entity_id
_entity_poly.type
_entity_poly.pdbx_seq_one_letter_code
_entity_poly.pdbx_strand_id
1 'polypeptide(L)'
;MRYLYCILLVVLFTCVGCQFKLSSDDMNENSLLLEIDRYDRLEYRYLTTGDFSALQQMNTEYPIETRTLIEDVVKIGEITDPDINTKFLKFYQDTTLQSVIAAVESEFANTEDLDHQFSGAFRRLKQALPNITIPRVYAQISA
;
A
#
# COMPACT_ATOMS: atom_id res chain seq x y z
N MET A 1 57.22 -3.39 23.08
CA MET A 1 56.04 -3.94 23.80
C MET A 1 54.98 -2.90 24.14
N ARG A 2 55.33 -1.68 24.55
CA ARG A 2 54.31 -0.64 24.89
C ARG A 2 53.39 -0.25 23.72
N TYR A 3 53.89 -0.18 22.50
CA TYR A 3 53.08 0.15 21.31
C TYR A 3 52.13 -0.98 20.89
N LEU A 4 52.48 -2.22 21.18
CA LEU A 4 51.64 -3.39 20.88
C LEU A 4 50.36 -3.36 21.74
N TYR A 5 50.46 -2.95 22.99
CA TYR A 5 49.31 -2.78 23.89
C TYR A 5 48.38 -1.64 23.45
N CYS A 6 48.93 -0.54 22.96
CA CYS A 6 48.13 0.58 22.45
C CYS A 6 47.35 0.18 21.21
N ILE A 7 47.95 -0.58 20.28
CA ILE A 7 47.29 -1.08 19.06
C ILE A 7 46.19 -2.08 19.43
N LEU A 8 46.45 -2.98 20.40
CA LEU A 8 45.45 -3.95 20.87
C LEU A 8 44.26 -3.27 21.54
N LEU A 9 44.49 -2.18 22.28
CA LEU A 9 43.44 -1.40 22.95
C LEU A 9 42.57 -0.63 21.96
N VAL A 10 43.17 -0.08 20.86
CA VAL A 10 42.45 0.61 19.81
C VAL A 10 41.59 -0.38 19.03
N VAL A 11 42.08 -1.59 18.71
CA VAL A 11 41.33 -2.63 18.03
C VAL A 11 40.16 -3.13 18.88
N LEU A 12 40.31 -3.20 20.19
CA LEU A 12 39.25 -3.61 21.12
C LEU A 12 38.10 -2.57 21.19
N PHE A 13 38.44 -1.29 21.03
CA PHE A 13 37.42 -0.20 21.03
C PHE A 13 36.64 -0.08 19.72
N THR A 14 37.18 -0.55 18.61
CA THR A 14 36.46 -0.52 17.32
C THR A 14 35.42 -1.63 17.17
N CYS A 15 35.43 -2.65 18.04
CA CYS A 15 34.46 -3.75 18.00
C CYS A 15 33.17 -3.48 18.79
N VAL A 16 32.99 -2.28 19.40
CA VAL A 16 31.71 -1.85 19.92
C VAL A 16 30.88 -1.30 18.76
N GLY A 17 30.59 -2.15 17.80
CA GLY A 17 29.56 -1.88 16.81
C GLY A 17 28.26 -1.62 17.55
N CYS A 18 27.69 -0.46 17.33
CA CYS A 18 26.32 -0.17 17.72
C CYS A 18 25.44 -1.33 17.26
N GLN A 19 25.13 -2.25 18.16
CA GLN A 19 23.93 -3.05 18.01
C GLN A 19 22.78 -2.05 18.17
N PHE A 20 22.31 -1.57 17.04
CA PHE A 20 20.99 -0.95 16.95
C PHE A 20 20.00 -2.07 17.28
N LYS A 21 19.80 -2.28 18.55
CA LYS A 21 18.77 -3.15 19.07
C LYS A 21 17.46 -2.50 18.66
N LEU A 22 16.86 -3.01 17.58
CA LEU A 22 15.43 -2.82 17.41
C LEU A 22 14.81 -3.37 18.69
N SER A 23 14.42 -2.48 19.58
CA SER A 23 13.61 -2.80 20.73
C SER A 23 12.37 -3.48 20.18
N SER A 24 12.23 -4.76 20.49
CA SER A 24 10.93 -5.42 20.40
C SER A 24 10.08 -4.71 21.45
N ASP A 25 9.45 -3.62 21.05
CA ASP A 25 8.48 -2.96 21.91
C ASP A 25 7.34 -3.92 22.13
N ASP A 26 7.16 -4.23 23.39
CA ASP A 26 6.10 -5.04 23.94
C ASP A 26 4.76 -4.76 23.24
N MET A 27 4.12 -5.84 22.84
CA MET A 27 2.73 -5.88 22.37
C MET A 27 1.82 -5.29 23.47
N ASN A 28 1.66 -3.99 23.48
CA ASN A 28 0.60 -3.35 24.20
C ASN A 28 -0.61 -3.29 23.25
N GLU A 29 -1.75 -3.77 23.68
CA GLU A 29 -3.03 -4.01 22.99
C GLU A 29 -3.66 -2.79 22.29
N ASN A 30 -2.93 -1.69 22.18
CA ASN A 30 -3.28 -0.49 21.42
C ASN A 30 -2.39 -0.31 20.17
N SER A 31 -1.94 -1.44 19.58
CA SER A 31 -1.17 -1.36 18.33
C SER A 31 -2.07 -0.81 17.22
N LEU A 32 -1.67 0.30 16.66
CA LEU A 32 -2.26 0.82 15.43
C LEU A 32 -2.06 -0.24 14.34
N LEU A 33 -3.07 -1.07 14.12
CA LEU A 33 -3.12 -1.99 12.99
C LEU A 33 -3.74 -1.22 11.84
N LEU A 34 -2.93 -0.97 10.83
CA LEU A 34 -3.39 -0.42 9.57
C LEU A 34 -3.54 -1.59 8.60
N GLU A 35 -4.72 -1.73 8.04
CA GLU A 35 -5.03 -2.67 6.97
C GLU A 35 -5.24 -1.87 5.69
N ILE A 36 -4.64 -2.34 4.60
CA ILE A 36 -4.83 -1.74 3.27
C ILE A 36 -6.18 -2.18 2.72
N ASP A 37 -7.04 -1.22 2.44
CA ASP A 37 -8.32 -1.50 1.77
C ASP A 37 -8.07 -2.02 0.36
N ARG A 38 -8.60 -3.18 0.07
CA ARG A 38 -8.38 -3.91 -1.18
C ARG A 38 -9.39 -3.49 -2.26
N TYR A 39 -9.40 -2.18 -2.60
CA TYR A 39 -10.19 -1.66 -3.72
C TYR A 39 -9.78 -2.30 -5.06
N ASP A 40 -8.50 -2.62 -5.25
CA ASP A 40 -7.95 -3.34 -6.39
C ASP A 40 -8.67 -4.67 -6.69
N ARG A 41 -9.23 -5.34 -5.67
CA ARG A 41 -9.98 -6.59 -5.83
C ARG A 41 -11.34 -6.37 -6.50
N LEU A 42 -11.99 -5.27 -6.19
CA LEU A 42 -13.25 -4.88 -6.84
C LEU A 42 -12.98 -4.50 -8.30
N GLU A 43 -11.91 -3.72 -8.53
CA GLU A 43 -11.46 -3.36 -9.89
C GLU A 43 -11.15 -4.62 -10.71
N TYR A 44 -10.34 -5.53 -10.18
CA TYR A 44 -10.00 -6.79 -10.85
C TYR A 44 -11.26 -7.56 -11.29
N ARG A 45 -12.20 -7.78 -10.37
CA ARG A 45 -13.44 -8.50 -10.67
C ARG A 45 -14.23 -7.80 -11.76
N TYR A 46 -14.42 -6.48 -11.64
CA TYR A 46 -15.18 -5.74 -12.66
C TYR A 46 -14.47 -5.73 -14.02
N LEU A 47 -13.17 -5.43 -14.05
CA LEU A 47 -12.41 -5.24 -15.27
C LEU A 47 -12.15 -6.54 -16.05
N THR A 48 -12.11 -7.69 -15.36
CA THR A 48 -11.84 -8.99 -16.00
C THR A 48 -13.10 -9.78 -16.32
N THR A 49 -14.14 -9.66 -15.49
CA THR A 49 -15.36 -10.48 -15.62
C THR A 49 -16.61 -9.65 -15.97
N GLY A 50 -16.55 -8.32 -15.90
CA GLY A 50 -17.73 -7.46 -16.04
C GLY A 50 -18.71 -7.56 -14.87
N ASP A 51 -18.25 -8.02 -13.68
CA ASP A 51 -19.11 -8.19 -12.50
C ASP A 51 -19.72 -6.86 -12.05
N PHE A 52 -20.98 -6.67 -12.37
CA PHE A 52 -21.73 -5.46 -12.05
C PHE A 52 -21.87 -5.25 -10.53
N SER A 53 -21.86 -6.31 -9.73
CA SER A 53 -21.92 -6.17 -8.28
C SER A 53 -20.62 -5.57 -7.71
N ALA A 54 -19.48 -5.88 -8.32
CA ALA A 54 -18.20 -5.25 -7.97
C ALA A 54 -18.22 -3.75 -8.33
N LEU A 55 -18.72 -3.38 -9.51
CA LEU A 55 -18.90 -1.97 -9.90
C LEU A 55 -19.82 -1.23 -8.91
N GLN A 56 -20.91 -1.85 -8.49
CA GLN A 56 -21.82 -1.25 -7.52
C GLN A 56 -21.11 -1.01 -6.17
N GLN A 57 -20.32 -1.97 -5.70
CA GLN A 57 -19.52 -1.81 -4.49
C GLN A 57 -18.48 -0.69 -4.64
N MET A 58 -17.76 -0.61 -5.77
CA MET A 58 -16.86 0.49 -6.06
C MET A 58 -17.54 1.85 -5.91
N ASN A 59 -18.75 1.99 -6.47
CA ASN A 59 -19.48 3.26 -6.43
C ASN A 59 -20.08 3.59 -5.05
N THR A 60 -20.41 2.60 -4.23
CA THR A 60 -21.07 2.82 -2.93
C THR A 60 -20.13 2.86 -1.75
N GLU A 61 -19.10 2.02 -1.76
CA GLU A 61 -18.14 1.90 -0.66
C GLU A 61 -16.90 2.78 -0.88
N TYR A 62 -16.54 3.03 -2.16
CA TYR A 62 -15.35 3.76 -2.59
C TYR A 62 -15.67 4.88 -3.61
N PRO A 63 -16.64 5.76 -3.34
CA PRO A 63 -17.10 6.76 -4.33
C PRO A 63 -16.02 7.78 -4.68
N ILE A 64 -15.16 8.16 -3.75
CA ILE A 64 -14.07 9.11 -3.97
C ILE A 64 -12.96 8.46 -4.78
N GLU A 65 -12.56 7.25 -4.40
CA GLU A 65 -11.53 6.46 -5.05
C GLU A 65 -11.92 6.17 -6.50
N THR A 66 -13.16 5.72 -6.73
CA THR A 66 -13.70 5.43 -8.06
C THR A 66 -13.73 6.69 -8.94
N ARG A 67 -14.17 7.82 -8.39
CA ARG A 67 -14.14 9.10 -9.11
C ARG A 67 -12.72 9.50 -9.45
N THR A 68 -11.81 9.51 -8.49
CA THR A 68 -10.41 9.87 -8.69
C THR A 68 -9.75 8.99 -9.75
N LEU A 69 -10.03 7.68 -9.73
CA LEU A 69 -9.52 6.77 -10.74
C LEU A 69 -9.99 7.16 -12.15
N ILE A 70 -11.28 7.40 -12.33
CA ILE A 70 -11.89 7.66 -13.65
C ILE A 70 -11.52 9.06 -14.17
N GLU A 71 -11.64 10.09 -13.32
CA GLU A 71 -11.51 11.50 -13.72
C GLU A 71 -10.06 11.98 -13.71
N ASP A 72 -9.25 11.60 -12.70
CA ASP A 72 -7.94 12.18 -12.48
C ASP A 72 -6.78 11.26 -12.92
N VAL A 73 -6.93 9.95 -12.77
CA VAL A 73 -5.88 8.96 -13.09
C VAL A 73 -6.02 8.51 -14.54
N VAL A 74 -7.11 7.85 -14.88
CA VAL A 74 -7.33 7.30 -16.23
C VAL A 74 -7.81 8.38 -17.22
N LYS A 75 -8.51 9.41 -16.73
CA LYS A 75 -8.98 10.59 -17.51
C LYS A 75 -9.85 10.24 -18.69
N ILE A 76 -10.78 9.30 -18.52
CA ILE A 76 -11.67 8.82 -19.60
C ILE A 76 -13.03 9.50 -19.64
N GLY A 77 -13.32 10.39 -18.70
CA GLY A 77 -14.56 11.16 -18.61
C GLY A 77 -14.90 11.54 -17.19
N GLU A 78 -16.13 12.02 -16.99
CA GLU A 78 -16.66 12.33 -15.65
C GLU A 78 -17.47 11.15 -15.12
N ILE A 79 -17.49 10.95 -13.79
CA ILE A 79 -18.26 9.84 -13.18
C ILE A 79 -19.76 9.94 -13.46
N THR A 80 -20.25 11.14 -13.80
CA THR A 80 -21.65 11.42 -14.16
C THR A 80 -22.00 11.14 -15.62
N ASP A 81 -21.01 10.84 -16.47
CA ASP A 81 -21.24 10.52 -17.87
C ASP A 81 -22.11 9.26 -18.01
N PRO A 82 -23.16 9.26 -18.82
CA PRO A 82 -24.07 8.12 -18.95
C PRO A 82 -23.39 6.83 -19.44
N ASP A 83 -22.30 6.96 -20.18
CA ASP A 83 -21.55 5.86 -20.77
C ASP A 83 -20.20 5.57 -20.06
N ILE A 84 -19.96 6.19 -18.90
CA ILE A 84 -18.68 6.09 -18.21
C ILE A 84 -18.29 4.64 -17.88
N ASN A 85 -19.24 3.83 -17.44
CA ASN A 85 -18.97 2.43 -17.11
C ASN A 85 -18.52 1.63 -18.33
N THR A 86 -19.10 1.93 -19.51
CA THR A 86 -18.71 1.31 -20.77
C THR A 86 -17.32 1.79 -21.21
N LYS A 87 -17.03 3.08 -21.09
CA LYS A 87 -15.72 3.64 -21.38
C LYS A 87 -14.64 3.04 -20.46
N PHE A 88 -14.93 2.93 -19.16
CA PHE A 88 -14.04 2.38 -18.16
C PHE A 88 -13.70 0.91 -18.47
N LEU A 89 -14.72 0.08 -18.69
CA LEU A 89 -14.51 -1.32 -19.07
C LEU A 89 -13.73 -1.43 -20.38
N LYS A 90 -14.10 -0.65 -21.41
CA LYS A 90 -13.44 -0.65 -22.72
C LYS A 90 -11.96 -0.25 -22.64
N PHE A 91 -11.63 0.73 -21.80
CA PHE A 91 -10.24 1.16 -21.60
C PHE A 91 -9.34 0.00 -21.17
N TYR A 92 -9.83 -0.83 -20.25
CA TYR A 92 -9.07 -1.97 -19.72
C TYR A 92 -9.22 -3.26 -20.57
N GLN A 93 -9.94 -3.25 -21.68
CA GLN A 93 -10.03 -4.41 -22.59
C GLN A 93 -8.78 -4.65 -23.44
N ASP A 94 -7.80 -3.74 -23.40
CA ASP A 94 -6.51 -3.96 -24.05
C ASP A 94 -5.82 -5.20 -23.49
N THR A 95 -5.31 -6.07 -24.37
CA THR A 95 -4.71 -7.36 -23.96
C THR A 95 -3.46 -7.17 -23.09
N THR A 96 -2.71 -6.09 -23.32
CA THR A 96 -1.52 -5.78 -22.53
C THR A 96 -1.93 -5.38 -21.12
N LEU A 97 -2.94 -4.50 -20.99
CA LEU A 97 -3.48 -4.11 -19.68
C LEU A 97 -4.07 -5.32 -18.94
N GLN A 98 -4.80 -6.19 -19.62
CA GLN A 98 -5.34 -7.41 -19.01
C GLN A 98 -4.23 -8.33 -18.48
N SER A 99 -3.12 -8.46 -19.20
CA SER A 99 -1.97 -9.26 -18.72
C SER A 99 -1.29 -8.63 -17.51
N VAL A 100 -1.18 -7.30 -17.46
CA VAL A 100 -0.64 -6.56 -16.32
C VAL A 100 -1.55 -6.71 -15.10
N ILE A 101 -2.87 -6.57 -15.28
CA ILE A 101 -3.86 -6.75 -14.20
C ILE A 101 -3.74 -8.15 -13.59
N ALA A 102 -3.63 -9.19 -14.43
CA ALA A 102 -3.47 -10.56 -13.95
C ALA A 102 -2.15 -10.78 -13.21
N ALA A 103 -1.06 -10.17 -13.68
CA ALA A 103 0.24 -10.23 -13.01
C ALA A 103 0.21 -9.53 -11.65
N VAL A 104 -0.38 -8.35 -11.56
CA VAL A 104 -0.57 -7.59 -10.31
C VAL A 104 -1.42 -8.38 -9.32
N GLU A 105 -2.51 -9.00 -9.77
CA GLU A 105 -3.38 -9.84 -8.94
C GLU A 105 -2.60 -11.00 -8.32
N SER A 106 -1.72 -11.63 -9.08
CA SER A 106 -0.88 -12.75 -8.61
C SER A 106 0.20 -12.28 -7.64
N GLU A 107 0.90 -11.19 -7.97
CA GLU A 107 2.03 -10.66 -7.19
C GLU A 107 1.57 -10.12 -5.83
N PHE A 108 0.46 -9.39 -5.82
CA PHE A 108 -0.11 -8.78 -4.63
C PHE A 108 -1.32 -9.55 -4.08
N ALA A 109 -1.31 -10.88 -4.23
CA ALA A 109 -2.34 -11.75 -3.68
C ALA A 109 -2.52 -11.55 -2.17
N ASN A 110 -1.44 -11.30 -1.46
CA ASN A 110 -1.40 -10.99 -0.03
C ASN A 110 -0.65 -9.66 0.20
N THR A 111 -1.18 -8.82 1.07
CA THR A 111 -0.60 -7.52 1.46
C THR A 111 -0.22 -7.44 2.93
N GLU A 112 -0.25 -8.55 3.67
CA GLU A 112 0.04 -8.57 5.12
C GLU A 112 1.40 -7.95 5.47
N ASP A 113 2.43 -8.21 4.66
CA ASP A 113 3.75 -7.61 4.86
C ASP A 113 3.70 -6.09 4.72
N LEU A 114 2.92 -5.56 3.78
CA LEU A 114 2.72 -4.13 3.61
C LEU A 114 1.91 -3.53 4.77
N ASP A 115 0.87 -4.22 5.24
CA ASP A 115 0.07 -3.80 6.39
C ASP A 115 0.96 -3.65 7.63
N HIS A 116 1.85 -4.61 7.88
CA HIS A 116 2.83 -4.53 8.96
C HIS A 116 3.82 -3.37 8.79
N GLN A 117 4.34 -3.15 7.59
CA GLN A 117 5.26 -2.06 7.30
C GLN A 117 4.60 -0.69 7.48
N PHE A 118 3.39 -0.50 6.96
CA PHE A 118 2.61 0.73 7.13
C PHE A 118 2.26 0.97 8.60
N SER A 119 1.77 -0.05 9.30
CA SER A 119 1.47 0.03 10.74
C SER A 119 2.70 0.49 11.53
N GLY A 120 3.88 -0.07 11.24
CA GLY A 120 5.14 0.33 11.86
C GLY A 120 5.54 1.77 11.51
N ALA A 121 5.37 2.17 10.25
CA ALA A 121 5.70 3.52 9.79
C ALA A 121 4.79 4.58 10.43
N PHE A 122 3.47 4.36 10.41
CA PHE A 122 2.51 5.29 10.99
C PHE A 122 2.58 5.36 12.51
N ARG A 123 2.96 4.27 13.19
CA ARG A 123 3.24 4.30 14.63
C ARG A 123 4.39 5.24 14.94
N ARG A 124 5.51 5.14 14.21
CA ARG A 124 6.65 6.07 14.39
C ARG A 124 6.25 7.51 14.06
N LEU A 125 5.47 7.71 13.02
CA LEU A 125 4.97 9.03 12.65
C LEU A 125 4.08 9.62 13.75
N LYS A 126 3.19 8.81 14.32
CA LYS A 126 2.31 9.22 15.43
C LYS A 126 3.09 9.57 16.70
N GLN A 127 4.19 8.87 16.99
CA GLN A 127 5.08 9.20 18.09
C GLN A 127 5.78 10.54 17.88
N ALA A 128 6.24 10.82 16.65
CA ALA A 128 6.87 12.09 16.30
C ALA A 128 5.88 13.27 16.20
N LEU A 129 4.68 12.99 15.73
CA LEU A 129 3.60 13.96 15.50
C LEU A 129 2.29 13.47 16.14
N PRO A 130 2.09 13.62 17.44
CA PRO A 130 0.97 13.02 18.18
C PRO A 130 -0.43 13.41 17.65
N ASN A 131 -0.54 14.61 17.08
CA ASN A 131 -1.81 15.14 16.56
C ASN A 131 -2.11 14.77 15.11
N ILE A 132 -1.22 13.98 14.44
CA ILE A 132 -1.48 13.59 13.06
C ILE A 132 -2.65 12.60 12.97
N THR A 133 -3.51 12.82 12.00
CA THR A 133 -4.54 11.84 11.64
C THR A 133 -3.93 10.80 10.72
N ILE A 134 -4.05 9.53 11.07
CA ILE A 134 -3.59 8.44 10.21
C ILE A 134 -4.53 8.33 9.02
N PRO A 135 -4.02 8.39 7.78
CA PRO A 135 -4.85 8.27 6.59
C PRO A 135 -5.35 6.84 6.39
N ARG A 136 -6.47 6.70 5.71
CA ARG A 136 -6.89 5.44 5.12
C ARG A 136 -5.98 5.14 3.93
N VAL A 137 -5.54 3.89 3.81
CA VAL A 137 -4.68 3.43 2.70
C VAL A 137 -5.44 2.39 1.91
N TYR A 138 -5.47 2.52 0.61
CA TYR A 138 -6.11 1.55 -0.28
C TYR A 138 -5.20 1.19 -1.46
N ALA A 139 -5.33 -0.03 -1.95
CA ALA A 139 -4.68 -0.49 -3.17
C ALA A 139 -5.57 -0.21 -4.37
N GLN A 140 -4.98 0.21 -5.48
CA GLN A 140 -5.68 0.56 -6.72
C GLN A 140 -4.88 0.07 -7.92
N ILE A 141 -5.57 -0.43 -8.94
CA ILE A 141 -4.99 -0.74 -10.25
C ILE A 141 -5.06 0.54 -11.10
N SER A 142 -3.90 1.04 -11.51
CA SER A 142 -3.81 2.15 -12.45
C SER A 142 -3.04 1.74 -13.70
N ALA A 143 -3.30 2.40 -14.83
CA ALA A 143 -2.62 2.21 -16.10
C ALA A 143 -1.57 3.29 -16.34
#